data_0d605141979c5b961f4b8fc590f72411
#
_entry.id   0d605141979c5b961f4b8fc590f72411
#
_cell.length_a   1.000
_cell.length_b   1.000
_cell.length_c   1.000
_cell.angle_alpha   90.00
_cell.angle_beta   90.00
_cell.angle_gamma   90.00
#
_symmetry.space_group_name_H-M   'P 1'
#
loop_
_entity.id
_entity.type
_entity.pdbx_description
1 polymer ?
#
loop_
_entity_poly.entity_id
_entity_poly.type
_entity_poly.pdbx_seq_one_letter_code
_entity_poly.pdbx_strand_id
1 'polypeptide(L)'
;MAASTQQKSRRKYRRLYIPIFYRTASFFSRREPVINIGLGGIKIYSDEGLKIGKRLELELFLPDETSVVCTARVVWQEPLPEGAVANYEMGLEFLEISPDGLQVLVNMFDFLAPFK
;
A
#
# COMPACT_ATOMS: atom_id res chain seq x y z
N MET A 1 2.26 -20.27 -14.18
CA MET A 1 3.49 -20.50 -13.85
C MET A 1 3.78 -20.65 -12.42
N ALA A 2 4.75 -21.38 -12.19
CA ALA A 2 5.12 -21.72 -10.84
C ALA A 2 5.47 -20.50 -10.02
N ALA A 3 6.09 -19.52 -10.61
CA ALA A 3 6.47 -18.34 -9.90
C ALA A 3 5.28 -17.60 -9.33
N SER A 4 4.25 -17.46 -10.10
CA SER A 4 3.07 -16.76 -9.64
C SER A 4 2.40 -17.51 -8.51
N THR A 5 2.35 -18.81 -8.63
CA THR A 5 1.75 -19.61 -7.58
C THR A 5 2.55 -19.52 -6.31
N GLN A 6 3.86 -19.53 -6.42
CA GLN A 6 4.69 -19.42 -5.25
C GLN A 6 4.55 -18.08 -4.58
N GLN A 7 4.43 -17.02 -5.34
CA GLN A 7 4.24 -15.71 -4.78
C GLN A 7 2.94 -15.63 -4.02
N LYS A 8 1.90 -16.20 -4.54
CA LYS A 8 0.63 -16.19 -3.85
C LYS A 8 0.72 -16.95 -2.55
N SER A 9 1.36 -18.08 -2.54
CA SER A 9 1.43 -18.88 -1.34
C SER A 9 2.32 -18.28 -0.27
N ARG A 10 3.21 -17.37 -0.65
CA ARG A 10 4.05 -16.69 0.32
C ARG A 10 3.40 -15.51 0.97
N ARG A 11 2.32 -15.01 0.42
CA ARG A 11 1.67 -13.85 0.99
C ARG A 11 0.95 -14.26 2.25
N LYS A 12 1.26 -13.55 3.31
CA LYS A 12 0.61 -13.72 4.57
C LYS A 12 -0.77 -13.12 4.57
N TYR A 13 -0.96 -12.05 3.83
CA TYR A 13 -2.20 -11.31 3.83
C TYR A 13 -2.75 -11.21 2.42
N ARG A 14 -4.07 -11.24 2.34
CA ARG A 14 -4.76 -11.06 1.09
C ARG A 14 -4.53 -9.65 0.55
N ARG A 15 -4.45 -9.51 -0.75
CA ARG A 15 -4.29 -8.21 -1.38
C ARG A 15 -5.61 -7.80 -2.04
N LEU A 16 -5.94 -6.52 -1.93
CA LEU A 16 -7.14 -5.97 -2.54
C LEU A 16 -6.76 -4.90 -3.54
N TYR A 17 -7.48 -4.88 -4.66
CA TYR A 17 -7.28 -3.90 -5.72
C TYR A 17 -8.52 -3.01 -5.76
N ILE A 18 -8.58 -2.06 -4.86
CA ILE A 18 -9.71 -1.16 -4.73
C ILE A 18 -9.20 0.27 -4.75
N PRO A 19 -10.08 1.24 -5.01
CA PRO A 19 -9.63 2.64 -5.12
C PRO A 19 -9.27 3.21 -3.76
N ILE A 20 -8.01 3.08 -3.42
CA ILE A 20 -7.44 3.67 -2.22
C ILE A 20 -6.37 4.63 -2.67
N PHE A 21 -6.27 5.75 -1.99
CA PHE A 21 -5.27 6.77 -2.29
C PHE A 21 -4.42 6.99 -1.06
N TYR A 22 -3.24 7.52 -1.27
CA TYR A 22 -2.35 7.83 -0.16
C TYR A 22 -1.74 9.21 -0.35
N ARG A 23 -1.24 9.74 0.74
CA ARG A 23 -0.50 10.98 0.73
C ARG A 23 0.57 10.86 1.80
N THR A 24 1.77 11.39 1.55
CA THR A 24 2.80 11.40 2.57
C THR A 24 2.70 12.67 3.39
N ALA A 25 2.97 12.56 4.67
CA ALA A 25 2.81 13.69 5.57
C ALA A 25 3.80 14.81 5.29
N SER A 26 4.96 14.46 4.76
CA SER A 26 6.00 15.44 4.53
C SER A 26 5.81 16.24 3.26
N PHE A 27 4.85 15.88 2.44
CA PHE A 27 4.59 16.63 1.22
C PHE A 27 3.19 17.16 1.30
N PHE A 28 2.99 18.36 0.86
CA PHE A 28 1.64 18.87 0.72
C PHE A 28 1.10 18.37 -0.59
N SER A 29 1.30 17.11 -0.83
CA SER A 29 1.04 16.58 -2.12
C SER A 29 -0.41 16.19 -2.26
N ARG A 30 -0.83 16.13 -3.47
CA ARG A 30 -2.11 15.57 -3.78
C ARG A 30 -2.09 14.08 -3.47
N ARG A 31 -3.25 13.51 -3.44
CA ARG A 31 -3.41 12.08 -3.22
C ARG A 31 -2.93 11.32 -4.44
N GLU A 32 -2.26 10.21 -4.18
CA GLU A 32 -1.79 9.33 -5.24
C GLU A 32 -2.43 7.97 -5.09
N PRO A 33 -2.70 7.27 -6.19
CA PRO A 33 -3.35 5.96 -6.07
C PRO A 33 -2.43 4.90 -5.51
N VAL A 34 -3.03 3.99 -4.77
CA VAL A 34 -2.39 2.79 -4.27
C VAL A 34 -2.66 1.67 -5.27
N ILE A 35 -1.66 0.88 -5.62
CA ILE A 35 -1.86 -0.20 -6.57
C ILE A 35 -2.68 -1.31 -5.92
N ASN A 36 -2.28 -1.75 -4.75
CA ASN A 36 -3.05 -2.72 -3.99
C ASN A 36 -2.68 -2.62 -2.53
N ILE A 37 -3.49 -3.22 -1.67
CA ILE A 37 -3.32 -3.15 -0.24
C ILE A 37 -3.58 -4.49 0.39
N GLY A 38 -2.87 -4.79 1.46
CA GLY A 38 -3.13 -5.91 2.35
C GLY A 38 -3.00 -5.41 3.77
N LEU A 39 -3.21 -6.27 4.74
CA LEU A 39 -3.05 -5.84 6.13
C LEU A 39 -1.59 -5.64 6.51
N GLY A 40 -0.67 -6.16 5.74
CA GLY A 40 0.76 -5.99 6.01
C GLY A 40 1.39 -4.81 5.31
N GLY A 41 0.76 -4.26 4.30
CA GLY A 41 1.37 -3.15 3.57
C GLY A 41 0.67 -2.80 2.30
N ILE A 42 1.28 -1.91 1.53
CA ILE A 42 0.72 -1.43 0.27
C ILE A 42 1.78 -1.47 -0.82
N LYS A 43 1.31 -1.46 -2.04
CA LYS A 43 2.15 -1.32 -3.22
C LYS A 43 1.75 -0.03 -3.92
N ILE A 44 2.71 0.78 -4.26
CA ILE A 44 2.43 2.10 -4.84
C ILE A 44 3.34 2.36 -6.04
N TYR A 45 2.92 3.32 -6.85
CA TYR A 45 3.79 3.93 -7.85
C TYR A 45 4.41 5.20 -7.27
N SER A 46 5.59 5.52 -7.70
CA SER A 46 6.26 6.75 -7.27
C SER A 46 7.18 7.24 -8.37
N ASP A 47 7.22 8.53 -8.56
CA ASP A 47 8.17 9.12 -9.49
C ASP A 47 9.54 9.30 -8.86
N GLU A 48 9.60 9.23 -7.56
CA GLU A 48 10.82 9.47 -6.82
C GLU A 48 11.33 8.16 -6.25
N GLY A 49 12.60 7.87 -6.45
CA GLY A 49 13.20 6.71 -5.81
C GLY A 49 13.44 6.96 -4.35
N LEU A 50 13.22 5.97 -3.53
CA LEU A 50 13.42 6.07 -2.10
C LEU A 50 14.38 4.98 -1.65
N LYS A 51 15.05 5.24 -0.55
CA LYS A 51 15.99 4.29 -0.01
C LYS A 51 15.23 3.13 0.63
N ILE A 52 15.70 1.91 0.39
CA ILE A 52 15.14 0.75 1.07
C ILE A 52 15.32 0.94 2.58
N GLY A 53 14.27 0.70 3.32
CA GLY A 53 14.27 0.91 4.76
C GLY A 53 13.78 2.28 5.20
N LYS A 54 13.59 3.20 4.26
CA LYS A 54 13.13 4.52 4.62
C LYS A 54 11.73 4.45 5.22
N ARG A 55 11.53 5.16 6.32
CA ARG A 55 10.22 5.24 6.97
C ARG A 55 9.46 6.44 6.46
N LEU A 56 8.17 6.25 6.26
CA LEU A 56 7.29 7.30 5.78
C LEU A 56 6.04 7.35 6.63
N GLU A 57 5.58 8.55 6.91
CA GLU A 57 4.26 8.72 7.50
C GLU A 57 3.27 8.89 6.38
N LEU A 58 2.22 8.12 6.39
CA LEU A 58 1.23 8.09 5.33
C LEU A 58 -0.16 8.32 5.87
N GLU A 59 -0.96 8.92 5.05
CA GLU A 59 -2.40 8.97 5.27
C GLU A 59 -3.04 8.21 4.11
N LEU A 60 -3.83 7.19 4.45
CA LEU A 60 -4.55 6.41 3.44
C LEU A 60 -5.99 6.87 3.40
N PHE A 61 -6.51 7.02 2.19
CA PHE A 61 -7.89 7.46 1.98
C PHE A 61 -8.68 6.31 1.40
N LEU A 62 -9.66 5.86 2.14
CA LEU A 62 -10.43 4.67 1.81
C LEU A 62 -11.66 5.02 0.99
N PRO A 63 -12.28 4.05 0.33
CA PRO A 63 -13.42 4.34 -0.55
C PRO A 63 -14.60 5.00 0.15
N ASP A 64 -14.77 4.79 1.45
CA ASP A 64 -15.86 5.38 2.19
C ASP A 64 -15.51 6.73 2.78
N GLU A 65 -14.41 7.31 2.33
CA GLU A 65 -13.96 8.64 2.76
C GLU A 65 -13.33 8.66 4.14
N THR A 66 -13.16 7.54 4.79
CA THR A 66 -12.39 7.52 6.02
C THR A 66 -10.90 7.57 5.68
N SER A 67 -10.09 8.01 6.61
CA SER A 67 -8.66 8.00 6.42
C SER A 67 -7.99 7.31 7.59
N VAL A 68 -6.80 6.79 7.31
CA VAL A 68 -6.00 6.08 8.31
C VAL A 68 -4.58 6.60 8.23
N VAL A 69 -4.05 7.01 9.36
CA VAL A 69 -2.66 7.47 9.44
C VAL A 69 -1.79 6.31 9.91
N CYS A 70 -0.67 6.11 9.25
CA CYS A 70 0.20 5.02 9.61
C CYS A 70 1.65 5.36 9.28
N THR A 71 2.56 4.56 9.81
CA THR A 71 3.97 4.62 9.44
C THR A 71 4.29 3.36 8.68
N ALA A 72 5.02 3.51 7.59
CA ALA A 72 5.40 2.39 6.77
C ALA A 72 6.88 2.49 6.40
N ARG A 73 7.42 1.42 5.89
CA ARG A 73 8.83 1.35 5.52
C ARG A 73 8.95 0.77 4.11
N VAL A 74 9.84 1.34 3.30
CA VAL A 74 10.10 0.83 1.96
C VAL A 74 10.84 -0.50 2.08
N VAL A 75 10.28 -1.56 1.53
CA VAL A 75 10.91 -2.88 1.60
C VAL A 75 11.45 -3.34 0.26
N TRP A 76 10.93 -2.82 -0.84
CA TRP A 76 11.50 -3.10 -2.16
C TRP A 76 11.09 -1.99 -3.12
N GLN A 77 11.84 -1.88 -4.19
CA GLN A 77 11.61 -0.86 -5.18
C GLN A 77 12.16 -1.34 -6.51
N GLU A 78 11.41 -1.10 -7.56
CA GLU A 78 11.84 -1.47 -8.91
C GLU A 78 11.64 -0.33 -9.86
N PRO A 79 12.62 -0.01 -10.69
CA PRO A 79 12.40 1.00 -11.72
C PRO A 79 11.46 0.45 -12.78
N LEU A 80 10.64 1.32 -13.33
CA LEU A 80 9.72 0.94 -14.38
C LEU A 80 10.27 1.40 -15.73
N PRO A 81 9.82 0.77 -16.81
CA PRO A 81 10.31 1.16 -18.13
C PRO A 81 9.87 2.55 -18.51
N GLU A 82 10.59 3.14 -19.43
CA GLU A 82 10.25 4.44 -19.96
C GLU A 82 8.86 4.39 -20.56
N GLY A 83 8.07 5.40 -20.30
CA GLY A 83 6.71 5.47 -20.77
C GLY A 83 5.70 4.87 -19.83
N ALA A 84 6.13 4.27 -18.72
CA ALA A 84 5.21 3.75 -17.72
C ALA A 84 4.54 4.88 -16.97
N VAL A 85 3.55 4.54 -16.15
CA VAL A 85 2.77 5.54 -15.42
C VAL A 85 3.59 6.27 -14.36
N ALA A 86 4.72 5.70 -13.97
CA ALA A 86 5.58 6.30 -12.97
C ALA A 86 6.99 5.78 -13.19
N ASN A 87 7.95 6.34 -12.48
CA ASN A 87 9.34 5.91 -12.60
C ASN A 87 9.65 4.67 -11.78
N TYR A 88 8.91 4.44 -10.72
CA TYR A 88 9.18 3.31 -9.82
C TYR A 88 7.88 2.69 -9.34
N GLU A 89 8.00 1.42 -9.01
CA GLU A 89 6.98 0.69 -8.29
C GLU A 89 7.62 0.26 -6.99
N MET A 90 6.93 0.35 -5.86
CA MET A 90 7.55 -0.03 -4.61
C MET A 90 6.55 -0.63 -3.63
N GLY A 91 7.07 -1.45 -2.75
CA GLY A 91 6.29 -2.04 -1.69
C GLY A 91 6.64 -1.41 -0.36
N LEU A 92 5.62 -1.10 0.41
CA LEU A 92 5.76 -0.52 1.74
C LEU A 92 5.13 -1.47 2.76
N GLU A 93 5.85 -1.68 3.83
CA GLU A 93 5.38 -2.53 4.93
C GLU A 93 4.87 -1.61 6.03
N PHE A 94 3.67 -1.89 6.56
CA PHE A 94 3.16 -1.11 7.68
C PHE A 94 3.97 -1.43 8.93
N LEU A 95 4.44 -0.40 9.60
CA LEU A 95 5.15 -0.55 10.86
C LEU A 95 4.28 -0.21 12.04
N GLU A 96 3.47 0.81 11.89
CA GLU A 96 2.60 1.29 12.96
C GLU A 96 1.30 1.77 12.40
N ILE A 97 0.20 1.26 12.92
CA ILE A 97 -1.14 1.76 12.62
C ILE A 97 -1.84 1.85 13.96
N SER A 98 -2.55 2.94 14.21
CA SER A 98 -3.30 3.06 15.45
C SER A 98 -4.31 1.93 15.56
N PRO A 99 -4.69 1.51 16.76
CA PRO A 99 -5.70 0.45 16.89
C PRO A 99 -7.00 0.78 16.16
N ASP A 100 -7.42 2.04 16.18
CA ASP A 100 -8.62 2.45 15.48
C ASP A 100 -8.43 2.32 13.97
N GLY A 101 -7.28 2.74 13.47
CA GLY A 101 -6.99 2.63 12.05
C GLY A 101 -6.92 1.20 11.58
N LEU A 102 -6.32 0.35 12.38
CA LEU A 102 -6.25 -1.06 12.04
C LEU A 102 -7.64 -1.67 11.98
N GLN A 103 -8.51 -1.30 12.92
CA GLN A 103 -9.88 -1.80 12.91
C GLN A 103 -10.62 -1.37 11.65
N VAL A 104 -10.41 -0.14 11.22
CA VAL A 104 -11.02 0.35 9.99
C VAL A 104 -10.58 -0.51 8.80
N LEU A 105 -9.29 -0.82 8.72
CA LEU A 105 -8.79 -1.65 7.63
C LEU A 105 -9.34 -3.07 7.70
N VAL A 106 -9.38 -3.64 8.89
CA VAL A 106 -9.92 -4.98 9.07
C VAL A 106 -11.37 -5.04 8.63
N ASN A 107 -12.15 -4.05 9.03
CA ASN A 107 -13.56 -3.99 8.66
C ASN A 107 -13.74 -3.88 7.16
N MET A 108 -12.90 -3.08 6.52
CA MET A 108 -12.95 -2.94 5.09
C MET A 108 -12.64 -4.26 4.38
N PHE A 109 -11.64 -4.97 4.87
CA PHE A 109 -11.29 -6.26 4.29
C PHE A 109 -12.41 -7.27 4.46
N ASP A 110 -13.03 -7.28 5.62
CA ASP A 110 -14.14 -8.18 5.87
C ASP A 110 -15.33 -7.87 4.98
N PHE A 111 -15.59 -6.60 4.76
CA PHE A 111 -16.73 -6.19 3.95
C PHE A 111 -16.47 -6.48 2.46
N LEU A 112 -15.27 -6.20 1.98
CA LEU A 112 -14.98 -6.27 0.55
C LEU A 112 -14.51 -7.64 0.09
N ALA A 113 -14.10 -8.49 0.99
CA ALA A 113 -13.66 -9.82 0.65
C ALA A 113 -14.23 -10.84 1.61
N PRO A 114 -15.53 -10.96 1.66
CA PRO A 114 -16.18 -11.74 2.69
C PRO A 114 -15.96 -13.23 2.54
N PHE A 115 -15.57 -13.70 1.39
CA PHE A 115 -15.34 -15.09 1.28
C PHE A 115 -14.02 -15.38 0.73
N LYS A 116 -13.76 -15.72 1.01
CA LYS A 116 -12.74 -16.07 0.64
C LYS A 116 -12.36 -16.54 0.09
#